data_81e77e8fe4a065878dd92da53d4cd5bc
#
_entry.id   81e77e8fe4a065878dd92da53d4cd5bc
#
_cell.length_a   1.000
_cell.length_b   1.000
_cell.length_c   1.000
_cell.angle_alpha   90.00
_cell.angle_beta   90.00
_cell.angle_gamma   90.00
#
_symmetry.space_group_name_H-M   'P 1'
#
loop_
_entity.id
_entity.type
_entity.pdbx_description
1 polymer ?
#
loop_
_entity_poly.entity_id
_entity_poly.type
_entity_poly.pdbx_seq_one_letter_code
_entity_poly.pdbx_strand_id
1 'polypeptide(L)'
;TINNLPAGIVVKEINNDFRYLYRNRESYNRDLCVGESIGKNDFDYYPPIVADKKRQEDIQVATTGKGLHWTTEGRDKNGNRIILDKRKIRVDGDELSSPIIVSIEWDITELEMIKRELQSSKEKAEMSDKLKSAFLANMSHEIRTPLNAIVGFSQLIAESNDEEERKTYYGIVESN
;
A
#
# COMPACT_ATOMS: atom_id res chain seq x y z
N THR A 1 -2.20 14.72 -25.99
CA THR A 1 -0.76 14.90 -26.18
C THR A 1 -0.01 14.47 -24.91
N ILE A 2 1.22 14.01 -25.04
CA ILE A 2 2.10 13.59 -23.93
C ILE A 2 2.25 14.67 -22.85
N ASN A 3 2.14 15.94 -23.23
CA ASN A 3 2.18 17.09 -22.32
C ASN A 3 1.01 17.15 -21.30
N ASN A 4 -0.09 16.47 -21.56
CA ASN A 4 -1.28 16.48 -20.69
C ASN A 4 -1.37 15.23 -19.81
N LEU A 5 -0.37 14.35 -19.83
CA LEU A 5 -0.33 13.21 -18.95
C LEU A 5 -0.01 13.67 -17.51
N PRO A 6 -0.67 13.09 -16.49
CA PRO A 6 -0.39 13.38 -15.08
C PRO A 6 0.90 12.71 -14.57
N ALA A 7 1.80 12.39 -15.48
CA ALA A 7 3.09 11.76 -15.22
C ALA A 7 4.22 12.64 -15.73
N GLY A 8 5.28 12.78 -14.97
CA GLY A 8 6.53 13.39 -15.43
C GLY A 8 7.24 12.44 -16.38
N ILE A 9 7.55 12.91 -17.60
CA ILE A 9 8.28 12.13 -18.61
C ILE A 9 9.54 12.86 -19.00
N VAL A 10 10.64 12.12 -18.97
CA VAL A 10 11.98 12.60 -19.34
C VAL A 10 12.61 11.61 -20.31
N VAL A 11 13.18 12.11 -21.40
CA VAL A 11 13.93 11.31 -22.38
C VAL A 11 15.34 11.86 -22.49
N LYS A 12 16.34 10.99 -22.43
CA LYS A 12 17.75 11.31 -22.58
C LYS A 12 18.42 10.44 -23.63
N GLU A 13 19.37 10.98 -24.34
CA GLU A 13 20.17 10.27 -25.35
C GLU A 13 21.38 9.61 -24.69
N ILE A 14 21.55 8.30 -24.84
CA ILE A 14 22.64 7.54 -24.18
C ILE A 14 24.01 7.94 -24.76
N ASN A 15 24.12 7.95 -26.08
CA ASN A 15 25.38 8.16 -26.76
C ASN A 15 25.85 9.64 -26.79
N ASN A 16 25.05 10.54 -26.25
CA ASN A 16 25.33 11.96 -26.19
C ASN A 16 25.40 12.48 -24.74
N ASP A 17 26.16 11.79 -23.91
CA ASP A 17 26.38 12.14 -22.51
C ASP A 17 25.07 12.29 -21.69
N PHE A 18 24.08 11.47 -21.99
CA PHE A 18 22.75 11.48 -21.34
C PHE A 18 22.08 12.86 -21.35
N ARG A 19 22.23 13.61 -22.47
CA ARG A 19 21.58 14.91 -22.63
C ARG A 19 20.09 14.74 -22.77
N TYR A 20 19.34 15.69 -22.19
CA TYR A 20 17.89 15.74 -22.27
C TYR A 20 17.45 16.02 -23.71
N LEU A 21 16.70 15.08 -24.29
CA LEU A 21 16.03 15.22 -25.59
C LEU A 21 14.62 15.76 -25.44
N TYR A 22 13.94 15.35 -24.38
CA TYR A 22 12.55 15.72 -24.16
C TYR A 22 12.21 15.72 -22.66
N ARG A 23 11.36 16.65 -22.29
CA ARG A 23 10.66 16.69 -21.01
C ARG A 23 9.25 17.19 -21.23
N ASN A 24 8.26 16.54 -20.59
CA ASN A 24 6.90 17.05 -20.62
C ASN A 24 6.68 18.11 -19.52
N ARG A 25 5.56 18.81 -19.60
CA ARG A 25 5.19 19.87 -18.65
C ARG A 25 5.22 19.40 -17.19
N GLU A 26 4.72 18.17 -16.93
CA GLU A 26 4.62 17.64 -15.57
C GLU A 26 5.99 17.36 -14.97
N SER A 27 6.98 16.93 -15.74
CA SER A 27 8.34 16.75 -15.26
C SER A 27 9.02 18.07 -14.84
N TYR A 28 8.72 19.17 -15.52
CA TYR A 28 9.18 20.50 -15.11
C TYR A 28 8.46 21.00 -13.85
N ASN A 29 7.16 20.73 -13.72
CA ASN A 29 6.39 21.15 -12.55
C ASN A 29 6.89 20.53 -11.24
N ARG A 30 7.41 19.30 -11.31
CA ARG A 30 7.93 18.56 -10.15
C ARG A 30 9.38 18.87 -9.83
N ASP A 31 10.10 19.46 -10.77
CA ASP A 31 11.50 19.75 -10.59
C ASP A 31 11.71 21.01 -9.72
N LEU A 32 12.65 20.91 -8.79
CA LEU A 32 13.06 22.05 -7.96
C LEU A 32 14.00 23.01 -8.69
N CYS A 33 14.63 22.53 -9.77
CA CYS A 33 15.51 23.35 -10.57
C CYS A 33 14.70 24.10 -11.65
N VAL A 34 14.96 25.39 -11.77
CA VAL A 34 14.29 26.29 -12.72
C VAL A 34 15.15 26.47 -13.97
N GLY A 35 14.52 26.43 -15.14
CA GLY A 35 15.16 26.71 -16.42
C GLY A 35 15.07 25.54 -17.41
N GLU A 36 15.52 25.81 -18.62
CA GLU A 36 15.50 24.85 -19.72
C GLU A 36 16.61 23.82 -19.57
N SER A 37 16.28 22.55 -19.68
CA SER A 37 17.22 21.43 -19.56
C SER A 37 17.53 20.74 -20.89
N ILE A 38 16.75 21.00 -21.96
CA ILE A 38 16.96 20.36 -23.26
C ILE A 38 18.33 20.67 -23.80
N GLY A 39 19.04 19.64 -24.28
CA GLY A 39 20.42 19.73 -24.73
C GLY A 39 21.48 19.76 -23.60
N LYS A 40 21.09 19.88 -22.35
CA LYS A 40 21.97 19.81 -21.16
C LYS A 40 21.99 18.36 -20.64
N ASN A 41 22.99 18.05 -19.81
CA ASN A 41 23.03 16.83 -19.02
C ASN A 41 22.68 17.12 -17.53
N ASP A 42 22.75 16.10 -16.68
CA ASP A 42 22.40 16.28 -15.26
C ASP A 42 23.34 17.25 -14.53
N PHE A 43 24.62 17.24 -14.84
CA PHE A 43 25.64 18.10 -14.18
C PHE A 43 25.52 19.56 -14.59
N ASP A 44 24.97 19.84 -15.78
CA ASP A 44 24.68 21.20 -16.23
C ASP A 44 23.45 21.81 -15.56
N TYR A 45 22.59 20.95 -14.94
CA TYR A 45 21.25 21.33 -14.54
C TYR A 45 20.98 21.15 -13.04
N TYR A 46 21.54 20.12 -12.39
CA TYR A 46 21.33 19.83 -10.97
C TYR A 46 22.60 20.06 -10.13
N PRO A 47 22.44 20.24 -8.81
CA PRO A 47 23.57 20.16 -7.88
C PRO A 47 24.32 18.83 -8.01
N PRO A 48 25.66 18.80 -7.81
CA PRO A 48 26.49 17.63 -8.08
C PRO A 48 26.01 16.31 -7.49
N ILE A 49 25.54 16.31 -6.23
CA ILE A 49 25.05 15.11 -5.53
C ILE A 49 23.82 14.53 -6.23
N VAL A 50 22.91 15.39 -6.69
CA VAL A 50 21.68 14.98 -7.39
C VAL A 50 22.01 14.50 -8.79
N ALA A 51 22.90 15.23 -9.49
CA ALA A 51 23.35 14.88 -10.83
C ALA A 51 24.06 13.53 -10.85
N ASP A 52 24.95 13.28 -9.89
CA ASP A 52 25.69 12.01 -9.78
C ASP A 52 24.74 10.83 -9.57
N LYS A 53 23.79 10.94 -8.64
CA LYS A 53 22.79 9.90 -8.42
C LYS A 53 21.99 9.58 -9.70
N LYS A 54 21.49 10.61 -10.39
CA LYS A 54 20.73 10.43 -11.65
C LYS A 54 21.60 9.78 -12.72
N ARG A 55 22.86 10.18 -12.83
CA ARG A 55 23.85 9.63 -13.77
C ARG A 55 24.12 8.15 -13.50
N GLN A 56 24.29 7.74 -12.24
CA GLN A 56 24.51 6.35 -11.86
C GLN A 56 23.31 5.47 -12.26
N GLU A 57 22.09 5.94 -12.01
CA GLU A 57 20.87 5.25 -12.44
C GLU A 57 20.82 5.11 -13.97
N ASP A 58 21.13 6.16 -14.71
CA ASP A 58 21.14 6.15 -16.18
C ASP A 58 22.20 5.18 -16.73
N ILE A 59 23.43 5.20 -16.19
CA ILE A 59 24.50 4.27 -16.56
C ILE A 59 24.07 2.82 -16.27
N GLN A 60 23.48 2.54 -15.10
CA GLN A 60 23.03 1.20 -14.75
C GLN A 60 22.01 0.67 -15.78
N VAL A 61 21.03 1.49 -16.15
CA VAL A 61 20.01 1.09 -17.14
C VAL A 61 20.61 0.96 -18.52
N ALA A 62 21.49 1.89 -18.91
CA ALA A 62 22.14 1.88 -20.22
C ALA A 62 23.04 0.65 -20.43
N THR A 63 23.79 0.24 -19.40
CA THR A 63 24.73 -0.89 -19.48
C THR A 63 24.08 -2.24 -19.32
N THR A 64 23.11 -2.37 -18.43
CA THR A 64 22.47 -3.66 -18.13
C THR A 64 21.28 -3.98 -19.03
N GLY A 65 20.69 -2.95 -19.67
CA GLY A 65 19.42 -3.08 -20.40
C GLY A 65 18.20 -3.35 -19.49
N LYS A 66 18.42 -3.55 -18.17
CA LYS A 66 17.35 -3.79 -17.21
C LYS A 66 16.77 -2.48 -16.71
N GLY A 67 15.46 -2.34 -16.80
CA GLY A 67 14.77 -1.16 -16.25
C GLY A 67 14.89 -1.08 -14.73
N LEU A 68 14.86 0.13 -14.21
CA LEU A 68 14.73 0.42 -12.77
C LEU A 68 13.28 0.79 -12.44
N HIS A 69 12.82 0.32 -11.29
CA HIS A 69 11.52 0.68 -10.73
C HIS A 69 11.65 0.86 -9.22
N TRP A 70 11.23 2.02 -8.72
CA TRP A 70 11.29 2.34 -7.29
C TRP A 70 10.27 3.41 -6.92
N THR A 71 9.94 3.50 -5.65
CA THR A 71 9.08 4.54 -5.10
C THR A 71 9.91 5.49 -4.25
N THR A 72 9.62 6.78 -4.34
CA THR A 72 10.22 7.80 -3.47
C THR A 72 9.14 8.58 -2.75
N GLU A 73 9.43 8.94 -1.50
CA GLU A 73 8.60 9.85 -0.72
C GLU A 73 9.36 11.15 -0.50
N GLY A 74 8.68 12.27 -0.62
CA GLY A 74 9.26 13.59 -0.46
C GLY A 74 8.20 14.67 -0.26
N ARG A 75 8.56 15.90 -0.59
CA ARG A 75 7.65 17.04 -0.60
C ARG A 75 7.67 17.70 -1.97
N ASP A 76 6.51 18.16 -2.41
CA ASP A 76 6.37 19.00 -3.60
C ASP A 76 6.88 20.43 -3.33
N LYS A 77 6.85 21.27 -4.35
CA LYS A 77 7.23 22.69 -4.25
C LYS A 77 6.38 23.53 -3.29
N ASN A 78 5.19 23.04 -2.92
CA ASN A 78 4.28 23.67 -1.97
C ASN A 78 4.46 23.12 -0.54
N GLY A 79 5.38 22.16 -0.35
CA GLY A 79 5.64 21.50 0.93
C GLY A 79 4.70 20.34 1.24
N ASN A 80 3.76 19.98 0.35
CA ASN A 80 2.87 18.84 0.54
C ASN A 80 3.64 17.53 0.36
N ARG A 81 3.25 16.53 1.15
CA ARG A 81 3.80 15.17 0.98
C ARG A 81 3.43 14.62 -0.39
N ILE A 82 4.40 14.04 -1.08
CA ILE A 82 4.23 13.41 -2.37
C ILE A 82 4.91 12.03 -2.38
N ILE A 83 4.25 11.06 -2.99
CA ILE A 83 4.79 9.72 -3.22
C ILE A 83 4.84 9.50 -4.74
N LEU A 84 6.04 9.28 -5.25
CA LEU A 84 6.27 9.09 -6.69
C LEU A 84 6.66 7.64 -6.98
N ASP A 85 5.93 7.01 -7.88
CA ASP A 85 6.35 5.77 -8.55
C ASP A 85 7.22 6.16 -9.74
N LYS A 86 8.47 5.69 -9.75
CA LYS A 86 9.48 6.04 -10.74
C LYS A 86 9.92 4.82 -11.51
N ARG A 87 9.94 4.97 -12.82
CA ARG A 87 10.44 3.94 -13.73
C ARG A 87 11.44 4.55 -14.71
N LYS A 88 12.48 3.80 -14.98
CA LYS A 88 13.51 4.17 -15.93
C LYS A 88 13.82 2.97 -16.81
N ILE A 89 13.72 3.13 -18.12
CA ILE A 89 13.95 2.07 -19.10
C ILE A 89 14.89 2.55 -20.20
N ARG A 90 15.64 1.61 -20.76
CA ARG A 90 16.36 1.80 -22.02
C ARG A 90 15.42 1.43 -23.17
N VAL A 91 15.41 2.25 -24.20
CA VAL A 91 14.77 1.96 -25.48
C VAL A 91 15.88 2.01 -26.52
N ASP A 92 16.07 0.87 -27.20
CA ASP A 92 17.06 0.79 -28.28
C ASP A 92 16.52 1.48 -29.52
N GLY A 93 17.40 2.20 -30.19
CA GLY A 93 17.10 2.81 -31.48
C GLY A 93 17.13 1.79 -32.62
N ASP A 94 16.65 2.21 -33.75
CA ASP A 94 16.89 1.52 -35.04
C ASP A 94 18.28 1.89 -35.60
N GLU A 95 18.60 1.44 -36.82
CA GLU A 95 19.91 1.71 -37.45
C GLU A 95 20.22 3.20 -37.61
N LEU A 96 19.24 4.08 -37.49
CA LEU A 96 19.36 5.54 -37.72
C LEU A 96 19.22 6.35 -36.45
N SER A 97 18.83 5.76 -35.31
CA SER A 97 18.57 6.48 -34.05
C SER A 97 19.44 5.97 -32.92
N SER A 98 19.90 6.88 -32.07
CA SER A 98 20.64 6.55 -30.83
C SER A 98 19.70 5.90 -29.81
N PRO A 99 20.21 4.95 -28.99
CA PRO A 99 19.46 4.44 -27.87
C PRO A 99 19.19 5.54 -26.84
N ILE A 100 18.03 5.47 -26.21
CA ILE A 100 17.55 6.48 -25.26
C ILE A 100 17.21 5.87 -23.90
N ILE A 101 17.24 6.70 -22.86
CA ILE A 101 16.63 6.43 -21.56
C ILE A 101 15.29 7.17 -21.48
N VAL A 102 14.25 6.44 -21.14
CA VAL A 102 12.93 7.01 -20.82
C VAL A 102 12.71 6.88 -19.33
N SER A 103 12.50 7.98 -18.65
CA SER A 103 12.14 8.03 -17.22
C SER A 103 10.70 8.52 -17.09
N ILE A 104 9.91 7.82 -16.28
CA ILE A 104 8.51 8.15 -16.04
C ILE A 104 8.31 8.22 -14.52
N GLU A 105 7.61 9.24 -14.06
CA GLU A 105 7.30 9.47 -12.65
C GLU A 105 5.81 9.73 -12.47
N TRP A 106 5.10 8.84 -11.77
CA TRP A 106 3.69 9.02 -11.41
C TRP A 106 3.54 9.47 -9.97
N ASP A 107 2.64 10.40 -9.75
CA ASP A 107 2.18 10.71 -8.41
C ASP A 107 1.14 9.65 -8.00
N ILE A 108 1.51 8.88 -6.99
CA ILE A 108 0.67 7.83 -6.42
C ILE A 108 0.24 8.16 -4.99
N THR A 109 0.35 9.43 -4.58
CA THR A 109 0.07 9.87 -3.21
C THR A 109 -1.35 9.51 -2.78
N GLU A 110 -2.34 9.88 -3.59
CA GLU A 110 -3.75 9.58 -3.34
C GLU A 110 -4.01 8.07 -3.31
N LEU A 111 -3.45 7.33 -4.27
CA LEU A 111 -3.58 5.88 -4.34
C LEU A 111 -3.03 5.19 -3.07
N GLU A 112 -1.86 5.59 -2.61
CA GLU A 112 -1.26 5.05 -1.39
C GLU A 112 -2.03 5.44 -0.12
N MET A 113 -2.65 6.63 -0.08
CA MET A 113 -3.53 7.04 1.02
C MET A 113 -4.79 6.18 1.07
N ILE A 114 -5.49 6.02 -0.06
CA ILE A 114 -6.70 5.18 -0.15
C ILE A 114 -6.39 3.73 0.20
N LYS A 115 -5.28 3.20 -0.28
CA LYS A 115 -4.84 1.83 0.02
C LYS A 115 -4.61 1.62 1.52
N ARG A 116 -3.97 2.56 2.22
CA ARG A 116 -3.77 2.50 3.67
C ARG A 116 -5.07 2.59 4.45
N GLU A 117 -5.99 3.45 4.03
CA GLU A 117 -7.31 3.58 4.65
C GLU A 117 -8.13 2.30 4.48
N LEU A 118 -8.15 1.72 3.28
CA LEU A 118 -8.82 0.46 3.00
C LEU A 118 -8.25 -0.69 3.85
N GLN A 119 -6.93 -0.77 3.97
CA GLN A 119 -6.27 -1.78 4.78
C GLN A 119 -6.64 -1.65 6.26
N SER A 120 -6.64 -0.42 6.80
CA SER A 120 -7.05 -0.15 8.19
C SER A 120 -8.52 -0.51 8.43
N SER A 121 -9.41 -0.19 7.49
CA SER A 121 -10.84 -0.53 7.57
C SER A 121 -11.06 -2.04 7.54
N LYS A 122 -10.32 -2.75 6.68
CA LYS A 122 -10.35 -4.22 6.61
C LYS A 122 -9.92 -4.86 7.93
N GLU A 123 -8.82 -4.42 8.50
CA GLU A 123 -8.31 -4.94 9.79
C GLU A 123 -9.30 -4.72 10.94
N LYS A 124 -9.97 -3.57 10.98
CA LYS A 124 -11.02 -3.28 11.97
C LYS A 124 -12.23 -4.21 11.79
N ALA A 125 -12.65 -4.46 10.56
CA ALA A 125 -13.76 -5.38 10.26
C ALA A 125 -13.42 -6.82 10.67
N GLU A 126 -12.24 -7.31 10.32
CA GLU A 126 -11.76 -8.65 10.70
C GLU A 126 -11.67 -8.83 12.23
N MET A 127 -11.19 -7.80 12.94
CA MET A 127 -11.15 -7.81 14.41
C MET A 127 -12.56 -7.86 15.02
N SER A 128 -13.49 -7.07 14.49
CA SER A 128 -14.90 -7.08 14.92
C SER A 128 -15.53 -8.44 14.74
N ASP A 129 -15.29 -9.10 13.60
CA ASP A 129 -15.86 -10.43 13.33
C ASP A 129 -15.27 -11.52 14.24
N LYS A 130 -13.97 -11.44 14.53
CA LYS A 130 -13.33 -12.33 15.51
C LYS A 130 -13.92 -12.15 16.91
N LEU A 131 -14.11 -10.91 17.35
CA LEU A 131 -14.72 -10.61 18.65
C LEU A 131 -16.15 -11.12 18.75
N LYS A 132 -16.99 -10.92 17.69
CA LYS A 132 -18.36 -11.45 17.64
C LYS A 132 -18.37 -12.97 17.72
N SER A 133 -17.49 -13.63 16.98
CA SER A 133 -17.42 -15.11 16.97
C SER A 133 -17.00 -15.66 18.34
N ALA A 134 -16.00 -15.05 18.98
CA ALA A 134 -15.58 -15.43 20.33
C ALA A 134 -16.67 -15.17 21.37
N PHE A 135 -17.37 -14.03 21.27
CA PHE A 135 -18.49 -13.70 22.14
C PHE A 135 -19.62 -14.74 22.01
N LEU A 136 -20.05 -15.08 20.79
CA LEU A 136 -21.09 -16.07 20.55
C LEU A 136 -20.70 -17.47 21.05
N ALA A 137 -19.44 -17.87 20.87
CA ALA A 137 -18.94 -19.14 21.36
C ALA A 137 -18.98 -19.20 22.91
N ASN A 138 -18.50 -18.15 23.58
CA ASN A 138 -18.51 -18.06 25.04
C ASN A 138 -19.94 -18.03 25.59
N MET A 139 -20.81 -17.19 25.00
CA MET A 139 -22.24 -17.11 25.40
C MET A 139 -22.95 -18.45 25.23
N SER A 140 -22.66 -19.18 24.15
CA SER A 140 -23.25 -20.51 23.93
C SER A 140 -22.84 -21.49 25.03
N HIS A 141 -21.60 -21.43 25.50
CA HIS A 141 -21.12 -22.25 26.62
C HIS A 141 -21.75 -21.84 27.96
N GLU A 142 -21.78 -20.54 28.24
CA GLU A 142 -22.33 -19.99 29.49
C GLU A 142 -23.83 -20.19 29.62
N ILE A 143 -24.59 -20.24 28.51
CA ILE A 143 -26.00 -20.54 28.51
C ILE A 143 -26.26 -22.06 28.58
N ARG A 144 -25.47 -22.88 27.90
CA ARG A 144 -25.65 -24.33 27.86
C ARG A 144 -25.50 -24.99 29.24
N THR A 145 -24.55 -24.53 30.03
CA THR A 145 -24.24 -25.10 31.34
C THR A 145 -25.44 -25.02 32.31
N PRO A 146 -26.03 -23.84 32.59
CA PRO A 146 -27.19 -23.75 33.45
C PRO A 146 -28.42 -24.42 32.83
N LEU A 147 -28.60 -24.31 31.50
CA LEU A 147 -29.73 -24.94 30.81
C LEU A 147 -29.68 -26.47 30.95
N ASN A 148 -28.53 -27.09 30.79
CA ASN A 148 -28.36 -28.54 30.98
C ASN A 148 -28.63 -28.96 32.44
N ALA A 149 -28.20 -28.15 33.39
CA ALA A 149 -28.50 -28.40 34.82
C ALA A 149 -29.99 -28.31 35.07
N ILE A 150 -30.67 -27.27 34.61
CA ILE A 150 -32.13 -27.12 34.75
C ILE A 150 -32.87 -28.32 34.13
N VAL A 151 -32.53 -28.68 32.88
CA VAL A 151 -33.18 -29.82 32.19
C VAL A 151 -32.91 -31.13 32.92
N GLY A 152 -31.66 -31.42 33.30
CA GLY A 152 -31.29 -32.65 33.97
C GLY A 152 -31.92 -32.79 35.34
N PHE A 153 -31.87 -31.74 36.17
CA PHE A 153 -32.55 -31.81 37.50
C PHE A 153 -34.05 -31.79 37.40
N SER A 154 -34.65 -31.15 36.40
CA SER A 154 -36.10 -31.25 36.16
C SER A 154 -36.56 -32.66 35.83
N GLN A 155 -35.76 -33.43 35.07
CA GLN A 155 -36.01 -34.86 34.83
C GLN A 155 -35.92 -35.68 36.11
N LEU A 156 -34.90 -35.48 36.93
CA LEU A 156 -34.73 -36.16 38.22
C LEU A 156 -35.89 -35.86 39.17
N ILE A 157 -36.38 -34.61 39.21
CA ILE A 157 -37.57 -34.24 39.99
C ILE A 157 -38.81 -35.02 39.52
N ALA A 158 -38.96 -35.22 38.22
CA ALA A 158 -40.12 -35.94 37.64
C ALA A 158 -40.07 -37.45 37.91
N GLU A 159 -38.89 -38.04 38.02
CA GLU A 159 -38.65 -39.46 38.20
C GLU A 159 -38.53 -39.88 39.67
N SER A 160 -38.15 -38.99 40.59
CA SER A 160 -37.99 -39.30 42.01
C SER A 160 -39.31 -39.40 42.73
N ASN A 161 -39.46 -40.45 43.58
CA ASN A 161 -40.57 -40.65 44.48
C ASN A 161 -40.25 -40.18 45.93
N ASP A 162 -39.04 -39.69 46.17
CA ASP A 162 -38.57 -39.17 47.47
C ASP A 162 -38.78 -37.66 47.55
N GLU A 163 -39.50 -37.19 48.56
CA GLU A 163 -39.82 -35.77 48.72
C GLU A 163 -38.60 -34.93 49.11
N GLU A 164 -37.62 -35.46 49.84
CA GLU A 164 -36.39 -34.78 50.23
C GLU A 164 -35.42 -34.64 49.03
N GLU A 165 -35.30 -35.66 48.19
CA GLU A 165 -34.53 -35.58 46.94
C GLU A 165 -35.15 -34.54 45.99
N ARG A 166 -36.48 -34.52 45.82
CA ARG A 166 -37.17 -33.54 44.97
C ARG A 166 -36.91 -32.13 45.44
N LYS A 167 -36.94 -31.85 46.75
CA LYS A 167 -36.61 -30.52 47.30
C LYS A 167 -35.17 -30.11 46.99
N THR A 168 -34.24 -31.06 47.13
CA THR A 168 -32.81 -30.82 46.83
C THR A 168 -32.62 -30.45 45.35
N TYR A 169 -33.17 -31.22 44.43
CA TYR A 169 -33.06 -30.95 42.99
C TYR A 169 -33.75 -29.65 42.60
N TYR A 170 -34.90 -29.32 43.20
CA TYR A 170 -35.57 -28.05 42.98
C TYR A 170 -34.71 -26.85 43.39
N GLY A 171 -34.03 -26.92 44.53
CA GLY A 171 -33.07 -25.87 44.98
C GLY A 171 -31.93 -25.66 43.99
N ILE A 172 -31.46 -26.74 43.35
CA ILE A 172 -30.39 -26.63 42.33
C ILE A 172 -30.95 -25.94 41.06
N VAL A 173 -32.15 -26.27 40.61
CA VAL A 173 -32.81 -25.62 39.47
C VAL A 173 -33.08 -24.15 39.74
N GLU A 174 -33.48 -23.77 40.96
CA GLU A 174 -33.74 -22.38 41.32
C GLU A 174 -32.48 -21.52 41.41
N SER A 175 -31.31 -22.14 41.69
CA SER A 175 -30.03 -21.45 41.82
C SER A 175 -29.24 -21.28 40.51
N ASN A 176 -29.68 -21.89 39.42
CA ASN A 176 -29.07 -21.82 38.08
C ASN A 176 -29.80 -20.89 37.15
#